data_62382f50f47fcecb581aca9949d144ba
#
_entry.id   62382f50f47fcecb581aca9949d144ba
#
_cell.length_a   1.000
_cell.length_b   1.000
_cell.length_c   1.000
_cell.angle_alpha   90.00
_cell.angle_beta   90.00
_cell.angle_gamma   90.00
#
_symmetry.space_group_name_H-M   'P 1'
#
loop_
_entity.id
_entity.type
_entity.pdbx_description
1 polymer ?
#
loop_
_entity_poly.entity_id
_entity_poly.type
_entity_poly.pdbx_seq_one_letter_code
_entity_poly.pdbx_strand_id
1 'polypeptide(L)'
;MPRPLPETVRPWARDVPFLIFLATVPLALLRAIDLPSVGIGSLDVTIADVFLLATAVLAALRLREGRRLPSPWLLGAGAAFAALLLLSALPNGGDAFSAAAKIAAYAALALGVAAFVDSAERLHAFLAVLVVWATAAAAWAFVGFLTSDRGRQGSFMGEHDMAALATLAAAVGLARLHGRTGHPGWIAVAGLAAGLVGTVLGASLASLIGLYLACAIVLALAARRRSLRLAPAALTVALAVVATAGTLALRQGELGFLQEWFGTPSDNPGENAASWSHRLIYTYVGGRIFLDKPLLGTGWHGLLPPEEFARYVPDARERFPDQPPHYFPPTDQGFIPQQTYDQILFELGLVGAAVFLALAGLAVWRAAVAARRRVGERAYLPAAWLGALAGALAGAALFGGSPLTAMLWLTIGLVAVESEPEGT
;
A
#
# COMPACT_ATOMS: atom_id res chain seq x y z
N MET A 1 54.54 8.34 -8.30
CA MET A 1 53.45 8.96 -7.57
C MET A 1 52.18 8.09 -7.80
N PRO A 2 51.60 7.49 -6.77
CA PRO A 2 50.35 6.77 -6.93
C PRO A 2 49.24 7.77 -7.28
N ARG A 3 48.48 7.49 -8.34
CA ARG A 3 47.31 8.26 -8.71
C ARG A 3 46.32 8.22 -7.52
N PRO A 4 45.78 9.37 -7.06
CA PRO A 4 44.74 9.36 -6.07
C PRO A 4 43.55 8.58 -6.65
N LEU A 5 43.04 7.60 -5.89
CA LEU A 5 41.81 6.89 -6.21
C LEU A 5 40.70 7.95 -6.38
N PRO A 6 39.82 7.78 -7.38
CA PRO A 6 38.77 8.75 -7.60
C PRO A 6 37.85 8.79 -6.35
N GLU A 7 37.83 9.94 -5.68
CA GLU A 7 36.88 10.27 -4.61
C GLU A 7 35.46 10.35 -5.17
N THR A 8 34.89 9.22 -5.52
CA THR A 8 33.46 9.14 -5.93
C THR A 8 32.58 8.52 -4.85
N VAL A 9 32.82 8.90 -3.60
CA VAL A 9 31.76 8.71 -2.60
C VAL A 9 30.68 9.75 -2.91
N ARG A 10 29.54 9.28 -3.42
CA ARG A 10 28.41 10.13 -3.77
C ARG A 10 28.04 11.00 -2.57
N PRO A 11 27.79 12.31 -2.73
CA PRO A 11 27.56 13.23 -1.59
C PRO A 11 26.49 12.76 -0.61
N TRP A 12 25.44 12.08 -1.10
CA TRP A 12 24.36 11.55 -0.27
C TRP A 12 24.81 10.40 0.66
N ALA A 13 25.88 9.67 0.34
CA ALA A 13 26.38 8.57 1.17
C ALA A 13 27.05 9.06 2.47
N ARG A 14 27.27 10.38 2.61
CA ARG A 14 27.76 11.02 3.85
C ARG A 14 26.64 11.71 4.64
N ASP A 15 25.41 11.75 4.11
CA ASP A 15 24.24 12.33 4.78
C ASP A 15 23.61 11.30 5.73
N VAL A 16 24.07 11.28 6.98
CA VAL A 16 23.60 10.32 8.00
C VAL A 16 22.08 10.33 8.18
N PRO A 17 21.38 11.49 8.26
CA PRO A 17 19.93 11.54 8.30
C PRO A 17 19.26 10.83 7.11
N PHE A 18 19.79 10.99 5.90
CA PHE A 18 19.27 10.30 4.72
C PHE A 18 19.51 8.78 4.79
N LEU A 19 20.66 8.34 5.30
CA LEU A 19 20.95 6.91 5.50
C LEU A 19 20.03 6.28 6.55
N ILE A 20 19.75 6.99 7.65
CA ILE A 20 18.76 6.55 8.66
C ILE A 20 17.39 6.38 8.01
N PHE A 21 16.95 7.36 7.23
CA PHE A 21 15.70 7.28 6.49
C PHE A 21 15.67 6.07 5.54
N LEU A 22 16.73 5.84 4.76
CA LEU A 22 16.81 4.66 3.88
C LEU A 22 16.73 3.33 4.65
N ALA A 23 17.31 3.25 5.85
CA ALA A 23 17.22 2.08 6.71
C ALA A 23 15.82 1.89 7.33
N THR A 24 15.09 2.99 7.56
CA THR A 24 13.71 2.95 8.10
C THR A 24 12.77 2.21 7.17
N VAL A 25 12.93 2.36 5.84
CA VAL A 25 12.01 1.79 4.85
C VAL A 25 11.91 0.26 4.96
N PRO A 26 13.00 -0.52 4.89
CA PRO A 26 12.95 -1.96 5.10
C PRO A 26 12.34 -2.36 6.44
N LEU A 27 12.73 -1.69 7.53
CA LEU A 27 12.26 -1.99 8.87
C LEU A 27 10.75 -1.75 9.03
N ALA A 28 10.24 -0.65 8.48
CA ALA A 28 8.81 -0.34 8.52
C ALA A 28 7.96 -1.34 7.73
N LEU A 29 8.57 -2.07 6.79
CA LEU A 29 7.92 -3.09 5.98
C LEU A 29 8.03 -4.51 6.56
N LEU A 30 8.76 -4.71 7.66
CA LEU A 30 8.88 -6.01 8.33
C LEU A 30 7.68 -6.24 9.25
N ARG A 31 6.64 -6.91 8.76
CA ARG A 31 5.40 -7.14 9.54
C ARG A 31 5.14 -8.60 9.91
N ALA A 32 5.65 -9.54 9.14
CA ALA A 32 5.45 -10.97 9.40
C ALA A 32 6.56 -11.60 10.25
N ILE A 33 7.59 -10.84 10.59
CA ILE A 33 8.63 -11.22 11.54
C ILE A 33 8.40 -10.45 12.82
N ASP A 34 8.35 -11.16 13.95
CA ASP A 34 8.30 -10.54 15.27
C ASP A 34 9.62 -9.80 15.53
N LEU A 35 9.57 -8.50 15.36
CA LEU A 35 10.68 -7.65 15.72
C LEU A 35 10.76 -7.55 17.25
N PRO A 36 11.99 -7.46 17.80
CA PRO A 36 12.14 -7.17 19.22
C PRO A 36 11.30 -5.95 19.60
N SER A 37 10.46 -6.11 20.60
CA SER A 37 9.59 -5.05 21.10
C SER A 37 9.76 -4.86 22.60
N VAL A 38 9.48 -3.64 23.07
CA VAL A 38 9.43 -3.28 24.47
C VAL A 38 8.04 -2.76 24.79
N GLY A 39 7.33 -3.42 25.69
CA GLY A 39 6.02 -2.98 26.14
C GLY A 39 6.15 -1.72 27.02
N ILE A 40 5.46 -0.64 26.65
CA ILE A 40 5.34 0.59 27.45
C ILE A 40 3.84 0.85 27.66
N GLY A 41 3.29 0.35 28.76
CA GLY A 41 1.85 0.34 28.98
C GLY A 41 1.14 -0.55 27.96
N SER A 42 0.20 0.01 27.20
CA SER A 42 -0.47 -0.66 26.09
C SER A 42 0.27 -0.53 24.74
N LEU A 43 1.40 0.20 24.70
CA LEU A 43 2.22 0.39 23.50
C LEU A 43 3.29 -0.69 23.42
N ASP A 44 3.29 -1.41 22.32
CA ASP A 44 4.33 -2.38 21.98
C ASP A 44 5.27 -1.71 20.94
N VAL A 45 6.38 -1.16 21.46
CA VAL A 45 7.34 -0.36 20.66
C VAL A 45 8.37 -1.29 20.04
N THR A 46 8.41 -1.33 18.75
CA THR A 46 9.38 -2.10 17.96
C THR A 46 10.55 -1.22 17.51
N ILE A 47 11.63 -1.84 17.03
CA ILE A 47 12.75 -1.14 16.43
C ILE A 47 12.31 -0.30 15.21
N ALA A 48 11.29 -0.74 14.48
CA ALA A 48 10.72 0.00 13.35
C ALA A 48 10.09 1.32 13.81
N ASP A 49 9.39 1.32 14.94
CA ASP A 49 8.76 2.52 15.52
C ASP A 49 9.81 3.55 15.94
N VAL A 50 10.95 3.09 16.46
CA VAL A 50 12.08 3.96 16.82
C VAL A 50 12.67 4.64 15.57
N PHE A 51 12.86 3.89 14.48
CA PHE A 51 13.35 4.44 13.22
C PHE A 51 12.33 5.37 12.55
N LEU A 52 11.03 5.07 12.62
CA LEU A 52 9.97 5.94 12.13
C LEU A 52 9.95 7.27 12.90
N LEU A 53 10.06 7.21 14.22
CA LEU A 53 10.15 8.40 15.07
C LEU A 53 11.42 9.21 14.76
N ALA A 54 12.57 8.55 14.65
CA ALA A 54 13.82 9.21 14.27
C ALA A 54 13.69 9.90 12.91
N THR A 55 13.08 9.24 11.93
CA THR A 55 12.80 9.82 10.61
C THR A 55 11.91 11.06 10.71
N ALA A 56 10.83 11.01 11.50
CA ALA A 56 9.94 12.14 11.71
C ALA A 56 10.67 13.33 12.33
N VAL A 57 11.48 13.09 13.38
CA VAL A 57 12.27 14.12 14.06
C VAL A 57 13.31 14.74 13.11
N LEU A 58 14.09 13.92 12.41
CA LEU A 58 15.12 14.39 11.48
C LEU A 58 14.50 15.15 10.30
N ALA A 59 13.36 14.70 9.77
CA ALA A 59 12.63 15.41 8.73
C ALA A 59 12.12 16.77 9.25
N ALA A 60 11.56 16.83 10.46
CA ALA A 60 11.11 18.07 11.07
C ALA A 60 12.27 19.06 11.31
N LEU A 61 13.43 18.59 11.77
CA LEU A 61 14.63 19.42 11.93
C LEU A 61 15.08 19.98 10.59
N ARG A 62 15.12 19.16 9.54
CA ARG A 62 15.51 19.57 8.19
C ARG A 62 14.55 20.62 7.58
N LEU A 63 13.25 20.53 7.92
CA LEU A 63 12.27 21.52 7.51
C LEU A 63 12.43 22.86 8.24
N ARG A 64 12.87 22.84 9.52
CA ARG A 64 13.20 24.07 10.27
C ARG A 64 14.39 24.84 9.67
N GLU A 65 15.27 24.17 8.92
CA GLU A 65 16.38 24.78 8.19
C GLU A 65 15.93 25.59 6.96
N GLY A 66 14.63 25.80 6.77
CA GLY A 66 14.06 26.64 5.71
C GLY A 66 13.73 25.87 4.43
N ARG A 67 13.79 24.54 4.43
CA ARG A 67 13.36 23.75 3.28
C ARG A 67 11.84 23.81 3.14
N ARG A 68 11.37 24.08 1.94
CA ARG A 68 9.94 24.03 1.63
C ARG A 68 9.49 22.58 1.48
N LEU A 69 8.34 22.27 2.08
CA LEU A 69 7.68 20.98 1.88
C LEU A 69 7.17 20.87 0.45
N PRO A 70 7.51 19.82 -0.29
CA PRO A 70 6.87 19.55 -1.56
C PRO A 70 5.39 19.23 -1.30
N SER A 71 4.51 19.77 -2.13
CA SER A 71 3.06 19.53 -2.05
C SER A 71 2.45 19.67 -0.63
N PRO A 72 2.53 20.86 0.00
CA PRO A 72 2.13 21.03 1.41
C PRO A 72 0.67 20.63 1.68
N TRP A 73 -0.23 20.81 0.71
CA TRP A 73 -1.63 20.39 0.82
C TRP A 73 -1.80 18.88 0.89
N LEU A 74 -1.01 18.11 0.13
CA LEU A 74 -1.05 16.65 0.17
C LEU A 74 -0.52 16.12 1.51
N LEU A 75 0.62 16.63 1.95
CA LEU A 75 1.22 16.26 3.25
C LEU A 75 0.36 16.73 4.41
N GLY A 76 -0.26 17.90 4.29
CA GLY A 76 -1.23 18.42 5.27
C GLY A 76 -2.48 17.55 5.40
N ALA A 77 -3.02 17.08 4.28
CA ALA A 77 -4.14 16.13 4.30
C ALA A 77 -3.73 14.79 4.97
N GLY A 78 -2.50 14.31 4.72
CA GLY A 78 -1.94 13.14 5.41
C GLY A 78 -1.81 13.35 6.91
N ALA A 79 -1.28 14.50 7.33
CA ALA A 79 -1.17 14.86 8.74
C ALA A 79 -2.55 15.00 9.41
N ALA A 80 -3.53 15.59 8.72
CA ALA A 80 -4.90 15.69 9.22
C ALA A 80 -5.55 14.31 9.40
N PHE A 81 -5.34 13.40 8.46
CA PHE A 81 -5.84 12.02 8.59
C PHE A 81 -5.17 11.27 9.75
N ALA A 82 -3.84 11.38 9.89
CA ALA A 82 -3.12 10.78 11.01
C ALA A 82 -3.59 11.35 12.37
N ALA A 83 -3.78 12.67 12.45
CA ALA A 83 -4.31 13.31 13.66
C ALA A 83 -5.74 12.85 13.98
N LEU A 84 -6.60 12.72 12.97
CA LEU A 84 -7.96 12.22 13.16
C LEU A 84 -7.98 10.78 13.69
N LEU A 85 -7.11 9.90 13.16
CA LEU A 85 -6.96 8.54 13.68
C LEU A 85 -6.62 8.55 15.18
N LEU A 86 -5.61 9.34 15.57
CA LEU A 86 -5.18 9.44 16.95
C LEU A 86 -6.27 10.00 17.87
N LEU A 87 -6.91 11.10 17.45
CA LEU A 87 -7.96 11.75 18.25
C LEU A 87 -9.20 10.86 18.40
N SER A 88 -9.59 10.14 17.36
CA SER A 88 -10.74 9.24 17.39
C SER A 88 -10.49 7.97 18.22
N ALA A 89 -9.23 7.57 18.39
CA ALA A 89 -8.84 6.42 19.19
C ALA A 89 -8.82 6.72 20.70
N LEU A 90 -8.63 7.98 21.10
CA LEU A 90 -8.47 8.36 22.52
C LEU A 90 -9.59 7.85 23.45
N PRO A 91 -10.89 7.95 23.07
CA PRO A 91 -11.97 7.44 23.92
C PRO A 91 -12.02 5.91 24.05
N ASN A 92 -11.36 5.18 23.14
CA ASN A 92 -11.47 3.73 23.00
C ASN A 92 -10.36 2.96 23.72
N GLY A 93 -9.53 3.66 24.51
CA GLY A 93 -8.50 3.05 25.35
C GLY A 93 -7.13 2.91 24.70
N GLY A 94 -6.20 2.35 25.48
CA GLY A 94 -4.78 2.29 25.12
C GLY A 94 -4.48 1.46 23.90
N ASP A 95 -5.15 0.33 23.71
CA ASP A 95 -4.93 -0.57 22.57
C ASP A 95 -5.39 0.07 21.25
N ALA A 96 -6.55 0.74 21.26
CA ALA A 96 -7.05 1.50 20.13
C ALA A 96 -6.10 2.65 19.76
N PHE A 97 -5.62 3.38 20.77
CA PHE A 97 -4.64 4.44 20.58
C PHE A 97 -3.30 3.90 20.04
N SER A 98 -2.84 2.75 20.54
CA SER A 98 -1.63 2.08 20.05
C SER A 98 -1.75 1.71 18.58
N ALA A 99 -2.89 1.12 18.18
CA ALA A 99 -3.15 0.78 16.78
C ALA A 99 -3.16 2.03 15.88
N ALA A 100 -3.84 3.11 16.32
CA ALA A 100 -3.85 4.38 15.60
C ALA A 100 -2.45 4.99 15.50
N ALA A 101 -1.67 4.96 16.58
CA ALA A 101 -0.31 5.49 16.62
C ALA A 101 0.63 4.76 15.65
N LYS A 102 0.53 3.44 15.53
CA LYS A 102 1.31 2.66 14.55
C LYS A 102 0.99 3.03 13.11
N ILE A 103 -0.29 3.27 12.79
CA ILE A 103 -0.69 3.73 11.45
C ILE A 103 -0.23 5.17 11.21
N ALA A 104 -0.43 6.06 12.18
CA ALA A 104 0.00 7.45 12.10
C ALA A 104 1.54 7.56 11.98
N ALA A 105 2.30 6.66 12.61
CA ALA A 105 3.75 6.61 12.49
C ALA A 105 4.22 6.36 11.04
N TYR A 106 3.44 5.63 10.23
CA TYR A 106 3.77 5.47 8.81
C TYR A 106 3.72 6.78 8.03
N ALA A 107 3.00 7.81 8.50
CA ALA A 107 3.05 9.15 7.89
C ALA A 107 4.47 9.74 7.94
N ALA A 108 5.33 9.31 8.88
CA ALA A 108 6.74 9.67 8.91
C ALA A 108 7.49 9.21 7.65
N LEU A 109 7.07 8.14 6.97
CA LEU A 109 7.65 7.71 5.70
C LEU A 109 7.36 8.73 4.59
N ALA A 110 6.12 9.24 4.50
CA ALA A 110 5.79 10.28 3.53
C ALA A 110 6.57 11.57 3.80
N LEU A 111 6.67 11.96 5.07
CA LEU A 111 7.45 13.12 5.49
C LEU A 111 8.94 12.91 5.22
N GLY A 112 9.48 11.71 5.48
CA GLY A 112 10.86 11.34 5.18
C GLY A 112 11.18 11.42 3.69
N VAL A 113 10.32 10.86 2.83
CA VAL A 113 10.47 11.00 1.37
C VAL A 113 10.48 12.47 0.98
N ALA A 114 9.54 13.27 1.48
CA ALA A 114 9.44 14.69 1.18
C ALA A 114 10.65 15.51 1.65
N ALA A 115 11.24 15.16 2.81
CA ALA A 115 12.36 15.91 3.39
C ALA A 115 13.73 15.50 2.83
N PHE A 116 13.89 14.22 2.46
CA PHE A 116 15.20 13.66 2.12
C PHE A 116 15.39 13.36 0.64
N VAL A 117 14.31 13.13 -0.13
CA VAL A 117 14.39 12.81 -1.56
C VAL A 117 14.27 14.09 -2.40
N ASP A 118 15.26 14.94 -2.31
CA ASP A 118 15.30 16.29 -2.92
C ASP A 118 16.11 16.36 -4.23
N SER A 119 16.70 15.24 -4.64
CA SER A 119 17.52 15.19 -5.86
C SER A 119 17.30 13.89 -6.64
N ALA A 120 17.67 13.91 -7.93
CA ALA A 120 17.63 12.73 -8.80
C ALA A 120 18.42 11.55 -8.24
N GLU A 121 19.57 11.85 -7.64
CA GLU A 121 20.47 10.83 -7.09
C GLU A 121 19.87 10.19 -5.85
N ARG A 122 19.27 10.98 -4.95
CA ARG A 122 18.58 10.48 -3.76
C ARG A 122 17.33 9.70 -4.11
N LEU A 123 16.56 10.17 -5.09
CA LEU A 123 15.43 9.41 -5.62
C LEU A 123 15.90 8.05 -6.18
N HIS A 124 16.98 8.05 -6.96
CA HIS A 124 17.55 6.81 -7.49
C HIS A 124 17.99 5.85 -6.37
N ALA A 125 18.68 6.35 -5.34
CA ALA A 125 19.10 5.57 -4.18
C ALA A 125 17.87 4.99 -3.42
N PHE A 126 16.85 5.81 -3.19
CA PHE A 126 15.62 5.39 -2.55
C PHE A 126 14.89 4.29 -3.34
N LEU A 127 14.72 4.48 -4.65
CA LEU A 127 14.10 3.48 -5.51
C LEU A 127 14.94 2.19 -5.60
N ALA A 128 16.27 2.29 -5.54
CA ALA A 128 17.14 1.13 -5.47
C ALA A 128 16.90 0.31 -4.19
N VAL A 129 16.77 0.97 -3.03
CA VAL A 129 16.44 0.30 -1.76
C VAL A 129 15.10 -0.41 -1.84
N LEU A 130 14.06 0.25 -2.37
CA LEU A 130 12.74 -0.37 -2.55
C LEU A 130 12.79 -1.61 -3.46
N VAL A 131 13.49 -1.53 -4.58
CA VAL A 131 13.61 -2.64 -5.53
C VAL A 131 14.45 -3.78 -4.96
N VAL A 132 15.54 -3.50 -4.26
CA VAL A 132 16.34 -4.51 -3.56
C VAL A 132 15.49 -5.25 -2.53
N TRP A 133 14.71 -4.51 -1.75
CA TRP A 133 13.84 -5.08 -0.73
C TRP A 133 12.72 -5.93 -1.34
N ALA A 134 12.10 -5.45 -2.42
CA ALA A 134 11.12 -6.23 -3.18
C ALA A 134 11.73 -7.51 -3.75
N THR A 135 12.97 -7.44 -4.23
CA THR A 135 13.70 -8.61 -4.75
C THR A 135 13.99 -9.62 -3.64
N ALA A 136 14.40 -9.17 -2.47
CA ALA A 136 14.61 -10.02 -1.30
C ALA A 136 13.30 -10.70 -0.86
N ALA A 137 12.21 -9.95 -0.79
CA ALA A 137 10.89 -10.48 -0.45
C ALA A 137 10.38 -11.51 -1.47
N ALA A 138 10.54 -11.23 -2.76
CA ALA A 138 10.16 -12.12 -3.84
C ALA A 138 11.02 -13.40 -3.85
N ALA A 139 12.33 -13.27 -3.60
CA ALA A 139 13.23 -14.42 -3.49
C ALA A 139 12.87 -15.31 -2.28
N TRP A 140 12.55 -14.70 -1.13
CA TRP A 140 12.08 -15.45 0.05
C TRP A 140 10.80 -16.23 -0.25
N ALA A 141 9.81 -15.57 -0.85
CA ALA A 141 8.56 -16.23 -1.24
C ALA A 141 8.79 -17.34 -2.26
N PHE A 142 9.72 -17.15 -3.20
CA PHE A 142 10.08 -18.16 -4.19
C PHE A 142 10.73 -19.39 -3.55
N VAL A 143 11.63 -19.20 -2.60
CA VAL A 143 12.20 -20.33 -1.81
C VAL A 143 11.08 -21.04 -1.05
N GLY A 144 10.19 -20.31 -0.39
CA GLY A 144 9.02 -20.87 0.28
C GLY A 144 8.15 -21.71 -0.65
N PHE A 145 7.92 -21.22 -1.88
CA PHE A 145 7.16 -21.96 -2.90
C PHE A 145 7.84 -23.28 -3.32
N LEU A 146 9.18 -23.31 -3.41
CA LEU A 146 9.93 -24.52 -3.75
C LEU A 146 10.02 -25.52 -2.61
N THR A 147 9.84 -25.08 -1.36
CA THR A 147 10.08 -25.91 -0.16
C THR A 147 8.80 -26.26 0.61
N SER A 148 7.65 -25.75 0.21
CA SER A 148 6.37 -26.02 0.85
C SER A 148 5.30 -26.41 -0.18
N ASP A 149 4.27 -27.12 0.29
CA ASP A 149 3.12 -27.52 -0.54
C ASP A 149 2.07 -26.40 -0.69
N ARG A 150 2.36 -25.21 -0.15
CA ARG A 150 1.44 -24.05 -0.24
C ARG A 150 1.56 -23.38 -1.59
N GLY A 151 0.44 -23.23 -2.32
CA GLY A 151 0.42 -22.51 -3.59
C GLY A 151 0.70 -21.01 -3.43
N ARG A 152 0.01 -20.34 -2.49
CA ARG A 152 0.27 -18.94 -2.14
C ARG A 152 1.39 -18.85 -1.13
N GLN A 153 2.25 -17.87 -1.33
CA GLN A 153 3.39 -17.63 -0.45
C GLN A 153 3.40 -16.19 0.03
N GLY A 154 3.60 -16.01 1.34
CA GLY A 154 4.05 -14.76 1.90
C GLY A 154 5.58 -14.70 1.94
N SER A 155 6.10 -13.48 2.11
CA SER A 155 7.50 -13.30 2.51
C SER A 155 7.58 -13.02 4.01
N PHE A 156 8.76 -12.62 4.48
CA PHE A 156 8.94 -12.04 5.81
C PHE A 156 8.10 -10.76 6.04
N MET A 157 7.42 -10.24 5.02
CA MET A 157 6.49 -9.11 5.11
C MET A 157 5.01 -9.53 5.20
N GLY A 158 4.72 -10.83 5.09
CA GLY A 158 3.38 -11.32 4.84
C GLY A 158 2.97 -11.23 3.37
N GLU A 159 1.82 -11.79 3.03
CA GLU A 159 1.36 -11.90 1.63
C GLU A 159 0.94 -10.54 1.03
N HIS A 160 0.20 -9.75 1.79
CA HIS A 160 -0.39 -8.50 1.30
C HIS A 160 0.64 -7.39 1.13
N ASP A 161 1.52 -7.20 2.11
CA ASP A 161 2.56 -6.17 2.04
C ASP A 161 3.62 -6.52 0.99
N MET A 162 3.96 -7.80 0.83
CA MET A 162 4.82 -8.27 -0.26
C MET A 162 4.20 -7.97 -1.63
N ALA A 163 2.92 -8.28 -1.81
CA ALA A 163 2.22 -8.06 -3.07
C ALA A 163 2.09 -6.57 -3.40
N ALA A 164 1.88 -5.70 -2.40
CA ALA A 164 1.85 -4.25 -2.55
C ALA A 164 3.24 -3.70 -2.92
N LEU A 165 4.31 -4.18 -2.27
CA LEU A 165 5.68 -3.80 -2.62
C LEU A 165 6.07 -4.29 -4.02
N ALA A 166 5.64 -5.51 -4.40
CA ALA A 166 5.85 -6.06 -5.73
C ALA A 166 5.19 -5.19 -6.81
N THR A 167 3.97 -4.72 -6.58
CA THR A 167 3.27 -3.79 -7.48
C THR A 167 4.04 -2.47 -7.62
N LEU A 168 4.56 -1.93 -6.52
CA LEU A 168 5.37 -0.71 -6.56
C LEU A 168 6.69 -0.94 -7.30
N ALA A 169 7.37 -2.07 -7.06
CA ALA A 169 8.60 -2.42 -7.76
C ALA A 169 8.38 -2.60 -9.27
N ALA A 170 7.28 -3.28 -9.67
CA ALA A 170 6.87 -3.39 -11.07
C ALA A 170 6.62 -2.01 -11.69
N ALA A 171 5.91 -1.13 -10.98
CA ALA A 171 5.64 0.22 -11.45
C ALA A 171 6.92 1.03 -11.67
N VAL A 172 7.89 0.93 -10.76
CA VAL A 172 9.25 1.52 -10.94
C VAL A 172 9.94 0.93 -12.17
N GLY A 173 9.89 -0.40 -12.30
CA GLY A 173 10.47 -1.12 -13.45
C GLY A 173 9.87 -0.66 -14.77
N LEU A 174 8.54 -0.56 -14.86
CA LEU A 174 7.82 -0.06 -16.04
C LEU A 174 8.19 1.38 -16.37
N ALA A 175 8.21 2.26 -15.37
CA ALA A 175 8.60 3.65 -15.57
C ALA A 175 10.02 3.79 -16.14
N ARG A 176 10.96 3.02 -15.63
CA ARG A 176 12.35 3.00 -16.11
C ARG A 176 12.46 2.37 -17.51
N LEU A 177 11.72 1.30 -17.79
CA LEU A 177 11.69 0.64 -19.09
C LEU A 177 11.22 1.59 -20.21
N HIS A 178 10.18 2.37 -19.95
CA HIS A 178 9.61 3.32 -20.93
C HIS A 178 10.33 4.66 -20.94
N GLY A 179 10.94 5.08 -19.82
CA GLY A 179 11.62 6.38 -19.70
C GLY A 179 13.01 6.43 -20.33
N ARG A 180 13.69 5.30 -20.48
CA ARG A 180 15.07 5.25 -21.01
C ARG A 180 15.10 4.92 -22.50
N THR A 181 16.01 5.54 -23.21
CA THR A 181 16.24 5.30 -24.65
C THR A 181 17.29 4.22 -24.92
N GLY A 182 18.01 3.78 -23.89
CA GLY A 182 19.06 2.74 -23.99
C GLY A 182 18.67 1.45 -23.29
N HIS A 183 19.66 0.66 -22.86
CA HIS A 183 19.43 -0.56 -22.10
C HIS A 183 18.70 -0.26 -20.79
N PRO A 184 17.69 -1.10 -20.41
CA PRO A 184 17.08 -0.99 -19.10
C PRO A 184 18.16 -1.17 -18.03
N GLY A 185 18.25 -0.24 -17.08
CA GLY A 185 19.17 -0.39 -15.96
C GLY A 185 18.73 -1.54 -15.04
N TRP A 186 19.61 -1.99 -14.17
CA TRP A 186 19.33 -3.10 -13.24
C TRP A 186 18.05 -2.89 -12.41
N ILE A 187 17.73 -1.62 -12.00
CA ILE A 187 16.49 -1.31 -11.28
C ILE A 187 15.24 -1.67 -12.11
N ALA A 188 15.28 -1.45 -13.44
CA ALA A 188 14.15 -1.81 -14.29
C ALA A 188 13.97 -3.33 -14.33
N VAL A 189 15.05 -4.07 -14.57
CA VAL A 189 15.01 -5.54 -14.66
C VAL A 189 14.61 -6.16 -13.32
N ALA A 190 15.29 -5.77 -12.24
CA ALA A 190 15.00 -6.29 -10.90
C ALA A 190 13.59 -5.91 -10.43
N GLY A 191 13.15 -4.67 -10.70
CA GLY A 191 11.80 -4.21 -10.36
C GLY A 191 10.71 -4.98 -11.09
N LEU A 192 10.87 -5.26 -12.39
CA LEU A 192 9.94 -6.08 -13.18
C LEU A 192 9.94 -7.54 -12.70
N ALA A 193 11.12 -8.13 -12.46
CA ALA A 193 11.24 -9.51 -12.00
C ALA A 193 10.64 -9.69 -10.59
N ALA A 194 11.03 -8.84 -9.63
CA ALA A 194 10.49 -8.87 -8.27
C ALA A 194 8.98 -8.59 -8.27
N GLY A 195 8.53 -7.64 -9.11
CA GLY A 195 7.13 -7.32 -9.30
C GLY A 195 6.33 -8.51 -9.82
N LEU A 196 6.83 -9.21 -10.84
CA LEU A 196 6.18 -10.40 -11.39
C LEU A 196 6.11 -11.53 -10.34
N VAL A 197 7.25 -11.92 -9.78
CA VAL A 197 7.34 -13.03 -8.82
C VAL A 197 6.51 -12.75 -7.57
N GLY A 198 6.64 -11.55 -6.98
CA GLY A 198 5.89 -11.21 -5.76
C GLY A 198 4.38 -11.07 -6.00
N THR A 199 3.93 -10.59 -7.17
CA THR A 199 2.51 -10.53 -7.53
C THR A 199 1.93 -11.92 -7.74
N VAL A 200 2.64 -12.81 -8.46
CA VAL A 200 2.20 -14.18 -8.73
C VAL A 200 2.15 -14.98 -7.43
N LEU A 201 3.24 -15.02 -6.66
CA LEU A 201 3.31 -15.84 -5.44
C LEU A 201 2.41 -15.33 -4.32
N GLY A 202 2.28 -14.02 -4.16
CA GLY A 202 1.31 -13.43 -3.22
C GLY A 202 -0.14 -13.65 -3.64
N ALA A 203 -0.36 -13.94 -4.92
CA ALA A 203 -1.66 -14.22 -5.54
C ALA A 203 -2.78 -13.23 -5.13
N SER A 204 -2.42 -11.95 -4.96
CA SER A 204 -3.32 -10.89 -4.52
C SER A 204 -4.05 -10.25 -5.70
N LEU A 205 -5.39 -10.31 -5.71
CA LEU A 205 -6.20 -9.66 -6.76
C LEU A 205 -6.02 -8.13 -6.76
N ALA A 206 -5.85 -7.52 -5.59
CA ALA A 206 -5.57 -6.08 -5.47
C ALA A 206 -4.26 -5.69 -6.16
N SER A 207 -3.21 -6.51 -6.03
CA SER A 207 -1.93 -6.28 -6.68
C SER A 207 -2.00 -6.48 -8.19
N LEU A 208 -2.80 -7.44 -8.67
CA LEU A 208 -3.08 -7.57 -10.11
C LEU A 208 -3.78 -6.33 -10.67
N ILE A 209 -4.81 -5.83 -10.00
CA ILE A 209 -5.50 -4.59 -10.39
C ILE A 209 -4.50 -3.43 -10.46
N GLY A 210 -3.66 -3.28 -9.42
CA GLY A 210 -2.61 -2.25 -9.38
C GLY A 210 -1.62 -2.39 -10.54
N LEU A 211 -1.19 -3.62 -10.83
CA LEU A 211 -0.29 -3.90 -11.95
C LEU A 211 -0.93 -3.55 -13.30
N TYR A 212 -2.19 -3.95 -13.53
CA TYR A 212 -2.92 -3.62 -14.76
C TYR A 212 -3.07 -2.12 -14.95
N LEU A 213 -3.42 -1.40 -13.90
CA LEU A 213 -3.55 0.05 -13.95
C LEU A 213 -2.19 0.72 -14.20
N ALA A 214 -1.11 0.25 -13.58
CA ALA A 214 0.23 0.73 -13.86
C ALA A 214 0.63 0.48 -15.33
N CYS A 215 0.40 -0.72 -15.86
CA CYS A 215 0.65 -1.08 -17.25
C CYS A 215 -0.17 -0.19 -18.20
N ALA A 216 -1.48 -0.09 -17.98
CA ALA A 216 -2.39 0.68 -18.82
C ALA A 216 -2.05 2.17 -18.83
N ILE A 217 -1.78 2.77 -17.66
CA ILE A 217 -1.45 4.20 -17.56
C ILE A 217 -0.11 4.50 -18.22
N VAL A 218 0.90 3.65 -18.02
CA VAL A 218 2.23 3.82 -18.64
C VAL A 218 2.13 3.69 -20.17
N LEU A 219 1.42 2.68 -20.68
CA LEU A 219 1.21 2.51 -22.12
C LEU A 219 0.40 3.65 -22.74
N ALA A 220 -0.69 4.08 -22.08
CA ALA A 220 -1.50 5.22 -22.53
C ALA A 220 -0.66 6.51 -22.58
N LEU A 221 0.19 6.73 -21.58
CA LEU A 221 1.09 7.88 -21.56
C LEU A 221 2.14 7.80 -22.67
N ALA A 222 2.72 6.62 -22.91
CA ALA A 222 3.68 6.40 -24.00
C ALA A 222 3.03 6.63 -25.37
N ALA A 223 1.83 6.13 -25.58
CA ALA A 223 1.05 6.36 -26.80
C ALA A 223 0.73 7.86 -27.00
N ARG A 224 0.22 8.52 -25.96
CA ARG A 224 -0.10 9.96 -26.01
C ARG A 224 1.12 10.83 -26.31
N ARG A 225 2.28 10.46 -25.81
CA ARG A 225 3.55 11.17 -26.04
C ARG A 225 4.24 10.79 -27.35
N ARG A 226 3.62 9.90 -28.14
CA ARG A 226 4.21 9.35 -29.36
C ARG A 226 5.60 8.72 -29.15
N SER A 227 5.84 8.20 -27.96
CA SER A 227 7.09 7.54 -27.52
C SER A 227 6.93 6.04 -27.33
N LEU A 228 5.80 5.47 -27.79
CA LEU A 228 5.53 4.05 -27.71
C LEU A 228 6.54 3.27 -28.55
N ARG A 229 7.31 2.39 -27.89
CA ARG A 229 8.27 1.50 -28.54
C ARG A 229 7.74 0.07 -28.42
N LEU A 230 7.84 -0.70 -29.51
CA LEU A 230 7.24 -2.04 -29.60
C LEU A 230 7.76 -2.99 -28.53
N ALA A 231 9.08 -3.08 -28.35
CA ALA A 231 9.66 -4.02 -27.39
C ALA A 231 9.27 -3.72 -25.92
N PRO A 232 9.38 -2.47 -25.38
CA PRO A 232 8.85 -2.14 -24.06
C PRO A 232 7.35 -2.38 -23.91
N ALA A 233 6.56 -2.06 -24.95
CA ALA A 233 5.12 -2.29 -24.90
C ALA A 233 4.78 -3.78 -24.85
N ALA A 234 5.41 -4.59 -25.68
CA ALA A 234 5.24 -6.04 -25.68
C ALA A 234 5.63 -6.66 -24.34
N LEU A 235 6.75 -6.20 -23.75
CA LEU A 235 7.17 -6.67 -22.43
C LEU A 235 6.17 -6.26 -21.33
N THR A 236 5.59 -5.05 -21.41
CA THR A 236 4.56 -4.59 -20.47
C THR A 236 3.30 -5.47 -20.54
N VAL A 237 2.85 -5.80 -21.75
CA VAL A 237 1.71 -6.70 -21.96
C VAL A 237 2.04 -8.11 -21.50
N ALA A 238 3.23 -8.63 -21.85
CA ALA A 238 3.68 -9.95 -21.39
C ALA A 238 3.75 -10.05 -19.87
N LEU A 239 4.21 -9.00 -19.17
CA LEU A 239 4.22 -8.93 -17.71
C LEU A 239 2.80 -9.11 -17.14
N ALA A 240 1.82 -8.37 -17.67
CA ALA A 240 0.44 -8.47 -17.24
C ALA A 240 -0.16 -9.86 -17.50
N VAL A 241 0.07 -10.41 -18.69
CA VAL A 241 -0.43 -11.75 -19.08
C VAL A 241 0.18 -12.84 -18.20
N VAL A 242 1.51 -12.84 -18.00
CA VAL A 242 2.20 -13.86 -17.19
C VAL A 242 1.80 -13.72 -15.72
N ALA A 243 1.69 -12.50 -15.19
CA ALA A 243 1.21 -12.28 -13.83
C ALA A 243 -0.22 -12.82 -13.64
N THR A 244 -1.10 -12.59 -14.62
CA THR A 244 -2.47 -13.12 -14.60
C THR A 244 -2.46 -14.65 -14.61
N ALA A 245 -1.81 -15.25 -15.60
CA ALA A 245 -1.79 -16.69 -15.75
C ALA A 245 -1.20 -17.37 -14.51
N GLY A 246 -0.10 -16.85 -13.96
CA GLY A 246 0.51 -17.38 -12.74
C GLY A 246 -0.38 -17.24 -11.52
N THR A 247 -1.01 -16.07 -11.31
CA THR A 247 -1.92 -15.85 -10.19
C THR A 247 -3.15 -16.75 -10.29
N LEU A 248 -3.74 -16.87 -11.48
CA LEU A 248 -4.89 -17.77 -11.68
C LEU A 248 -4.51 -19.23 -11.46
N ALA A 249 -3.34 -19.67 -11.94
CA ALA A 249 -2.86 -21.02 -11.72
C ALA A 249 -2.69 -21.36 -10.22
N LEU A 250 -2.17 -20.42 -9.42
CA LEU A 250 -2.04 -20.60 -7.97
C LEU A 250 -3.37 -20.52 -7.21
N ARG A 251 -4.41 -19.94 -7.81
CA ARG A 251 -5.74 -19.78 -7.22
C ARG A 251 -6.81 -20.71 -7.79
N GLN A 252 -6.45 -21.71 -8.57
CA GLN A 252 -7.42 -22.59 -9.27
C GLN A 252 -8.48 -23.17 -8.32
N GLY A 253 -8.08 -23.59 -7.10
CA GLY A 253 -9.03 -24.08 -6.09
C GLY A 253 -9.95 -23.01 -5.48
N GLU A 254 -9.61 -21.74 -5.66
CA GLU A 254 -10.36 -20.61 -5.06
C GLU A 254 -11.29 -19.91 -6.07
N LEU A 255 -11.25 -20.26 -7.35
CA LEU A 255 -11.98 -19.56 -8.41
C LEU A 255 -13.30 -20.25 -8.79
N GLY A 256 -13.69 -21.30 -8.08
CA GLY A 256 -14.94 -22.01 -8.32
C GLY A 256 -16.18 -21.10 -8.33
N PHE A 257 -16.17 -20.03 -7.51
CA PHE A 257 -17.26 -19.03 -7.49
C PHE A 257 -17.41 -18.26 -8.82
N LEU A 258 -16.30 -18.04 -9.57
CA LEU A 258 -16.39 -17.40 -10.89
C LEU A 258 -17.06 -18.34 -11.91
N GLN A 259 -16.84 -19.65 -11.80
CA GLN A 259 -17.48 -20.64 -12.66
C GLN A 259 -19.00 -20.61 -12.46
N GLU A 260 -19.46 -20.51 -11.22
CA GLU A 260 -20.89 -20.36 -10.92
C GLU A 260 -21.47 -19.04 -11.45
N TRP A 261 -20.72 -17.95 -11.35
CA TRP A 261 -21.14 -16.66 -11.92
C TRP A 261 -21.33 -16.71 -13.44
N PHE A 262 -20.55 -17.55 -14.12
CA PHE A 262 -20.69 -17.80 -15.56
C PHE A 262 -21.61 -18.98 -15.89
N GLY A 263 -22.37 -19.50 -14.90
CA GLY A 263 -23.37 -20.54 -15.09
C GLY A 263 -22.80 -21.95 -15.23
N THR A 264 -21.54 -22.17 -14.88
CA THR A 264 -20.93 -23.50 -14.88
C THR A 264 -20.94 -24.05 -13.45
N PRO A 265 -21.54 -25.24 -13.17
CA PRO A 265 -21.50 -25.82 -11.83
C PRO A 265 -20.05 -26.01 -11.37
N SER A 266 -19.76 -25.60 -10.14
CA SER A 266 -18.46 -25.82 -9.51
C SER A 266 -18.57 -26.97 -8.53
N ASP A 267 -17.66 -27.94 -8.63
CA ASP A 267 -17.55 -29.06 -7.68
C ASP A 267 -17.12 -28.61 -6.27
N ASN A 268 -16.68 -27.34 -6.13
CA ASN A 268 -16.24 -26.78 -4.85
C ASN A 268 -16.56 -25.27 -4.74
N PRO A 269 -17.87 -24.91 -4.54
CA PRO A 269 -18.27 -23.50 -4.35
C PRO A 269 -17.78 -22.90 -3.03
N GLY A 270 -17.23 -23.73 -2.15
CA GLY A 270 -17.26 -23.61 -0.70
C GLY A 270 -16.58 -22.41 -0.09
N GLU A 271 -15.27 -22.22 -0.22
CA GLU A 271 -14.56 -21.27 0.67
C GLU A 271 -14.59 -19.80 0.20
N ASN A 272 -14.63 -19.55 -1.09
CA ASN A 272 -14.57 -18.17 -1.59
C ASN A 272 -15.94 -17.49 -1.73
N ALA A 273 -16.99 -18.25 -2.11
CA ALA A 273 -18.36 -17.75 -2.01
C ALA A 273 -18.69 -17.43 -0.54
N ALA A 274 -18.28 -18.30 0.38
CA ALA A 274 -18.34 -18.08 1.82
C ALA A 274 -17.65 -16.78 2.26
N SER A 275 -16.43 -16.54 1.79
CA SER A 275 -15.66 -15.35 2.12
C SER A 275 -16.33 -14.06 1.62
N TRP A 276 -16.94 -14.06 0.44
CA TRP A 276 -17.66 -12.90 -0.09
C TRP A 276 -18.99 -12.65 0.60
N SER A 277 -19.76 -13.71 0.85
CA SER A 277 -21.01 -13.62 1.62
C SER A 277 -20.77 -13.08 3.02
N HIS A 278 -19.77 -13.59 3.71
CA HIS A 278 -19.33 -13.10 5.01
C HIS A 278 -18.99 -11.59 4.97
N ARG A 279 -18.21 -11.14 3.99
CA ARG A 279 -17.87 -9.72 3.84
C ARG A 279 -19.08 -8.84 3.56
N LEU A 280 -20.01 -9.29 2.69
CA LEU A 280 -21.22 -8.53 2.42
C LEU A 280 -22.10 -8.40 3.66
N ILE A 281 -22.21 -9.44 4.49
CA ILE A 281 -22.93 -9.39 5.77
C ILE A 281 -22.26 -8.38 6.70
N TYR A 282 -20.91 -8.42 6.82
CA TYR A 282 -20.17 -7.46 7.65
C TYR A 282 -20.31 -6.04 7.14
N THR A 283 -20.26 -5.82 5.82
CA THR A 283 -20.51 -4.49 5.22
C THR A 283 -21.92 -4.00 5.53
N TYR A 284 -22.92 -4.89 5.46
CA TYR A 284 -24.30 -4.54 5.80
C TYR A 284 -24.43 -4.12 7.27
N VAL A 285 -23.89 -4.93 8.19
CA VAL A 285 -23.91 -4.61 9.62
C VAL A 285 -23.17 -3.29 9.90
N GLY A 286 -21.98 -3.12 9.35
CA GLY A 286 -21.22 -1.88 9.47
C GLY A 286 -21.97 -0.67 8.92
N GLY A 287 -22.67 -0.84 7.79
CA GLY A 287 -23.52 0.20 7.21
C GLY A 287 -24.68 0.61 8.13
N ARG A 288 -25.31 -0.35 8.83
CA ARG A 288 -26.36 -0.04 9.82
C ARG A 288 -25.80 0.73 11.02
N ILE A 289 -24.63 0.32 11.53
CA ILE A 289 -23.95 1.04 12.62
C ILE A 289 -23.57 2.46 12.17
N PHE A 290 -23.06 2.61 10.94
CA PHE A 290 -22.76 3.92 10.37
C PHE A 290 -24.00 4.83 10.29
N LEU A 291 -25.17 4.31 9.91
CA LEU A 291 -26.39 5.09 9.85
C LEU A 291 -26.83 5.62 11.23
N ASP A 292 -26.52 4.88 12.31
CA ASP A 292 -26.80 5.33 13.68
C ASP A 292 -25.75 6.32 14.21
N LYS A 293 -24.48 6.24 13.73
CA LYS A 293 -23.38 7.11 14.15
C LYS A 293 -22.67 7.77 12.94
N PRO A 294 -23.37 8.55 12.10
CA PRO A 294 -22.89 8.92 10.77
C PRO A 294 -21.72 9.92 10.76
N LEU A 295 -21.59 10.79 11.76
CA LEU A 295 -20.61 11.89 11.70
C LEU A 295 -19.21 11.47 12.09
N LEU A 296 -19.05 10.85 13.25
CA LEU A 296 -17.75 10.51 13.85
C LEU A 296 -17.54 9.01 14.00
N GLY A 297 -18.54 8.18 13.68
CA GLY A 297 -18.49 6.73 13.87
C GLY A 297 -18.39 6.32 15.34
N THR A 298 -17.75 5.17 15.58
CA THR A 298 -17.48 4.63 16.92
C THR A 298 -16.12 5.05 17.48
N GLY A 299 -15.32 5.76 16.70
CA GLY A 299 -13.91 6.00 16.96
C GLY A 299 -13.02 4.85 16.46
N TRP A 300 -11.75 5.13 16.20
CA TRP A 300 -10.81 4.14 15.69
C TRP A 300 -10.65 2.98 16.68
N HIS A 301 -10.82 1.75 16.20
CA HIS A 301 -10.90 0.52 17.00
C HIS A 301 -11.93 0.58 18.14
N GLY A 302 -12.92 1.45 18.01
CA GLY A 302 -14.04 1.57 18.95
C GLY A 302 -15.01 0.42 18.76
N LEU A 303 -14.82 -0.64 19.53
CA LEU A 303 -15.75 -1.76 19.55
C LEU A 303 -17.05 -1.34 20.24
N LEU A 304 -18.18 -1.60 19.61
CA LEU A 304 -19.47 -1.46 20.28
C LEU A 304 -19.57 -2.48 21.40
N PRO A 305 -20.18 -2.12 22.56
CA PRO A 305 -20.53 -3.10 23.57
C PRO A 305 -21.33 -4.25 22.96
N PRO A 306 -21.14 -5.51 23.40
CA PRO A 306 -21.84 -6.65 22.81
C PRO A 306 -23.36 -6.49 22.76
N GLU A 307 -23.95 -5.88 23.79
CA GLU A 307 -25.40 -5.63 23.88
C GLU A 307 -25.89 -4.61 22.85
N GLU A 308 -25.09 -3.59 22.54
CA GLU A 308 -25.39 -2.62 21.50
C GLU A 308 -25.21 -3.25 20.12
N PHE A 309 -24.15 -4.02 19.93
CA PHE A 309 -23.84 -4.69 18.68
C PHE A 309 -24.88 -5.78 18.34
N ALA A 310 -25.33 -6.54 19.34
CA ALA A 310 -26.32 -7.60 19.17
C ALA A 310 -27.62 -7.13 18.51
N ARG A 311 -27.94 -5.84 18.52
CA ARG A 311 -29.14 -5.26 17.87
C ARG A 311 -29.10 -5.32 16.34
N TYR A 312 -27.91 -5.33 15.74
CA TYR A 312 -27.74 -5.29 14.28
C TYR A 312 -27.74 -6.68 13.63
N VAL A 313 -27.44 -7.73 14.39
CA VAL A 313 -27.31 -9.10 13.86
C VAL A 313 -28.66 -9.71 13.42
N PRO A 314 -29.78 -9.54 14.17
CA PRO A 314 -31.09 -10.04 13.72
C PRO A 314 -31.54 -9.45 12.39
N ASP A 315 -31.39 -8.14 12.19
CA ASP A 315 -31.71 -7.45 10.93
C ASP A 315 -30.86 -8.01 9.75
N ALA A 316 -29.57 -8.28 9.99
CA ALA A 316 -28.72 -8.93 9.00
C ALA A 316 -29.17 -10.36 8.68
N ARG A 317 -29.60 -11.15 9.68
CA ARG A 317 -30.13 -12.51 9.47
C ARG A 317 -31.42 -12.51 8.68
N GLU A 318 -32.30 -11.53 8.94
CA GLU A 318 -33.53 -11.36 8.17
C GLU A 318 -33.23 -10.99 6.71
N ARG A 319 -32.22 -10.15 6.48
CA ARG A 319 -31.80 -9.73 5.13
C ARG A 319 -31.11 -10.83 4.33
N PHE A 320 -30.43 -11.76 5.01
CA PHE A 320 -29.64 -12.84 4.40
C PHE A 320 -30.07 -14.21 4.99
N PRO A 321 -31.34 -14.64 4.81
CA PRO A 321 -31.88 -15.79 5.50
C PRO A 321 -31.24 -17.13 5.11
N ASP A 322 -30.72 -17.20 3.87
CA ASP A 322 -30.15 -18.44 3.32
C ASP A 322 -28.67 -18.63 3.68
N GLN A 323 -28.06 -17.66 4.43
CA GLN A 323 -26.66 -17.75 4.76
C GLN A 323 -26.42 -18.53 6.07
N PRO A 324 -25.34 -19.35 6.13
CA PRO A 324 -24.99 -20.10 7.32
C PRO A 324 -24.77 -19.21 8.55
N PRO A 325 -25.17 -19.65 9.77
CA PRO A 325 -25.05 -18.85 10.98
C PRO A 325 -23.63 -18.36 11.28
N HIS A 326 -22.60 -19.12 10.91
CA HIS A 326 -21.19 -18.76 11.14
C HIS A 326 -20.66 -17.67 10.19
N TYR A 327 -21.46 -17.23 9.19
CA TYR A 327 -21.11 -16.07 8.35
C TYR A 327 -21.49 -14.75 9.00
N PHE A 328 -22.32 -14.79 10.03
CA PHE A 328 -22.69 -13.59 10.77
C PHE A 328 -21.67 -13.29 11.84
N PRO A 329 -21.40 -12.01 12.13
CA PRO A 329 -20.45 -11.66 13.18
C PRO A 329 -20.95 -12.20 14.54
N PRO A 330 -20.03 -12.72 15.37
CA PRO A 330 -20.37 -13.17 16.72
C PRO A 330 -20.78 -11.97 17.58
N THR A 331 -21.83 -12.14 18.37
CA THR A 331 -22.40 -11.05 19.18
C THR A 331 -21.66 -10.82 20.49
N ASP A 332 -20.75 -11.71 20.88
CA ASP A 332 -19.98 -11.70 22.12
C ASP A 332 -18.59 -11.04 21.97
N GLN A 333 -18.12 -10.81 20.73
CA GLN A 333 -16.77 -10.31 20.47
C GLN A 333 -16.74 -8.89 19.90
N GLY A 334 -17.89 -8.27 19.71
CA GLY A 334 -17.97 -6.98 19.01
C GLY A 334 -17.75 -7.10 17.50
N PHE A 335 -17.84 -5.97 16.82
CA PHE A 335 -17.75 -5.91 15.36
C PHE A 335 -16.34 -5.51 14.91
N ILE A 336 -15.76 -6.31 14.02
CA ILE A 336 -14.46 -6.01 13.39
C ILE A 336 -14.70 -5.85 11.88
N PRO A 337 -14.50 -4.63 11.34
CA PRO A 337 -14.65 -4.40 9.90
C PRO A 337 -13.67 -5.26 9.08
N GLN A 338 -14.18 -5.81 7.97
CA GLN A 338 -13.40 -6.69 7.09
C GLN A 338 -12.77 -5.95 5.92
N GLN A 339 -13.18 -4.70 5.69
CA GLN A 339 -12.71 -3.86 4.59
C GLN A 339 -12.35 -2.47 5.10
N THR A 340 -11.36 -1.84 4.50
CA THR A 340 -10.89 -0.53 4.97
C THR A 340 -11.91 0.58 4.79
N TYR A 341 -12.67 0.57 3.69
CA TYR A 341 -13.71 1.59 3.49
C TYR A 341 -14.83 1.45 4.53
N ASP A 342 -15.23 0.22 4.84
CA ASP A 342 -16.20 -0.06 5.89
C ASP A 342 -15.64 0.38 7.25
N GLN A 343 -14.35 0.10 7.50
CA GLN A 343 -13.69 0.52 8.73
C GLN A 343 -13.66 2.05 8.87
N ILE A 344 -13.28 2.77 7.82
CA ILE A 344 -13.26 4.23 7.84
C ILE A 344 -14.67 4.79 8.08
N LEU A 345 -15.69 4.28 7.38
CA LEU A 345 -17.06 4.76 7.55
C LEU A 345 -17.64 4.41 8.92
N PHE A 346 -17.43 3.19 9.38
CA PHE A 346 -17.94 2.71 10.66
C PHE A 346 -17.23 3.36 11.85
N GLU A 347 -15.89 3.40 11.83
CA GLU A 347 -15.09 3.87 12.95
C GLU A 347 -14.89 5.40 12.96
N LEU A 348 -14.76 6.03 11.77
CA LEU A 348 -14.46 7.48 11.67
C LEU A 348 -15.61 8.31 11.10
N GLY A 349 -16.68 7.69 10.64
CA GLY A 349 -17.85 8.34 10.09
C GLY A 349 -17.57 9.15 8.82
N LEU A 350 -18.49 10.05 8.49
CA LEU A 350 -18.38 10.97 7.34
C LEU A 350 -17.15 11.89 7.41
N VAL A 351 -16.77 12.31 8.62
CA VAL A 351 -15.59 13.16 8.80
C VAL A 351 -14.34 12.41 8.39
N GLY A 352 -14.17 11.16 8.86
CA GLY A 352 -13.03 10.33 8.47
C GLY A 352 -13.02 10.00 6.99
N ALA A 353 -14.19 9.64 6.43
CA ALA A 353 -14.33 9.36 5.01
C ALA A 353 -13.97 10.59 4.16
N ALA A 354 -14.43 11.79 4.52
CA ALA A 354 -14.12 13.02 3.80
C ALA A 354 -12.62 13.34 3.82
N VAL A 355 -11.96 13.21 4.97
CA VAL A 355 -10.51 13.46 5.10
C VAL A 355 -9.72 12.41 4.32
N PHE A 356 -10.10 11.13 4.41
CA PHE A 356 -9.44 10.06 3.64
C PHE A 356 -9.61 10.24 2.13
N LEU A 357 -10.83 10.56 1.67
CA LEU A 357 -11.10 10.82 0.24
C LEU A 357 -10.37 12.07 -0.26
N ALA A 358 -10.24 13.11 0.58
CA ALA A 358 -9.44 14.29 0.24
C ALA A 358 -7.96 13.91 0.08
N LEU A 359 -7.38 13.11 0.99
CA LEU A 359 -6.01 12.62 0.90
C LEU A 359 -5.81 11.79 -0.37
N ALA A 360 -6.65 10.78 -0.60
CA ALA A 360 -6.58 9.91 -1.77
C ALA A 360 -6.77 10.70 -3.08
N GLY A 361 -7.77 11.57 -3.13
CA GLY A 361 -8.06 12.43 -4.27
C GLY A 361 -6.93 13.40 -4.60
N LEU A 362 -6.33 14.04 -3.58
CA LEU A 362 -5.15 14.90 -3.76
C LEU A 362 -3.95 14.10 -4.28
N ALA A 363 -3.69 12.90 -3.74
CA ALA A 363 -2.59 12.04 -4.19
C ALA A 363 -2.78 11.65 -5.67
N VAL A 364 -3.96 11.16 -6.04
CA VAL A 364 -4.29 10.79 -7.43
C VAL A 364 -4.20 12.00 -8.36
N TRP A 365 -4.79 13.14 -7.97
CA TRP A 365 -4.75 14.36 -8.77
C TRP A 365 -3.31 14.86 -8.99
N ARG A 366 -2.49 14.93 -7.93
CA ARG A 366 -1.10 15.36 -8.01
C ARG A 366 -0.26 14.44 -8.91
N ALA A 367 -0.39 13.12 -8.74
CA ALA A 367 0.30 12.15 -9.60
C ALA A 367 -0.15 12.28 -11.06
N ALA A 368 -1.44 12.49 -11.33
CA ALA A 368 -1.95 12.71 -12.69
C ALA A 368 -1.43 14.01 -13.32
N VAL A 369 -1.36 15.09 -12.56
CA VAL A 369 -0.79 16.38 -13.02
C VAL A 369 0.69 16.22 -13.31
N ALA A 370 1.45 15.57 -12.41
CA ALA A 370 2.87 15.31 -12.61
C ALA A 370 3.13 14.42 -13.84
N ALA A 371 2.33 13.35 -14.04
CA ALA A 371 2.42 12.49 -15.20
C ALA A 371 2.20 13.23 -16.54
N ARG A 372 1.41 14.33 -16.53
CA ARG A 372 1.18 15.16 -17.73
C ARG A 372 2.31 16.16 -17.96
N ARG A 373 2.95 16.66 -16.91
CA ARG A 373 3.94 17.76 -16.97
C ARG A 373 5.38 17.30 -17.11
N ARG A 374 5.76 16.19 -16.45
CA ARG A 374 7.13 15.68 -16.47
C ARG A 374 7.56 15.22 -17.85
N VAL A 375 8.82 15.43 -18.19
CA VAL A 375 9.45 15.04 -19.46
C VAL A 375 10.73 14.22 -19.19
N GLY A 376 11.28 13.59 -20.24
CA GLY A 376 12.52 12.82 -20.15
C GLY A 376 12.39 11.51 -19.36
N GLU A 377 13.46 11.05 -18.73
CA GLU A 377 13.52 9.77 -18.00
C GLU A 377 12.51 9.66 -16.84
N ARG A 378 12.18 10.79 -16.20
CA ARG A 378 11.23 10.83 -15.08
C ARG A 378 9.78 10.92 -15.51
N ALA A 379 9.52 11.01 -16.79
CA ALA A 379 8.18 11.24 -17.33
C ALA A 379 7.16 10.17 -16.93
N TYR A 380 7.62 8.94 -16.68
CA TYR A 380 6.78 7.80 -16.39
C TYR A 380 6.63 7.45 -14.89
N LEU A 381 7.50 7.99 -14.02
CA LEU A 381 7.41 7.73 -12.59
C LEU A 381 6.06 8.14 -11.99
N PRO A 382 5.53 9.37 -12.24
CA PRO A 382 4.21 9.73 -11.73
C PRO A 382 3.07 8.84 -12.25
N ALA A 383 3.18 8.33 -13.49
CA ALA A 383 2.22 7.37 -14.02
C ALA A 383 2.29 6.02 -13.29
N ALA A 384 3.49 5.59 -12.92
CA ALA A 384 3.70 4.41 -12.10
C ALA A 384 3.10 4.58 -10.68
N TRP A 385 3.26 5.77 -10.09
CA TRP A 385 2.64 6.08 -8.77
C TRP A 385 1.12 6.07 -8.83
N LEU A 386 0.51 6.51 -9.94
CA LEU A 386 -0.94 6.37 -10.14
C LEU A 386 -1.37 4.91 -10.13
N GLY A 387 -0.64 4.03 -10.79
CA GLY A 387 -0.91 2.59 -10.77
C GLY A 387 -0.79 2.00 -9.35
N ALA A 388 0.27 2.36 -8.61
CA ALA A 388 0.47 1.91 -7.24
C ALA A 388 -0.64 2.41 -6.29
N LEU A 389 -1.02 3.69 -6.38
CA LEU A 389 -2.15 4.27 -5.62
C LEU A 389 -3.46 3.58 -5.95
N ALA A 390 -3.74 3.37 -7.24
CA ALA A 390 -4.97 2.71 -7.66
C ALA A 390 -5.04 1.26 -7.15
N GLY A 391 -3.91 0.55 -7.14
CA GLY A 391 -3.81 -0.79 -6.55
C GLY A 391 -4.04 -0.79 -5.04
N ALA A 392 -3.45 0.18 -4.31
CA ALA A 392 -3.68 0.34 -2.88
C ALA A 392 -5.14 0.66 -2.56
N LEU A 393 -5.77 1.57 -3.32
CA LEU A 393 -7.18 1.92 -3.16
C LEU A 393 -8.13 0.78 -3.54
N ALA A 394 -7.81 0.01 -4.60
CA ALA A 394 -8.56 -1.20 -4.91
C ALA A 394 -8.41 -2.26 -3.81
N GLY A 395 -7.21 -2.40 -3.23
CA GLY A 395 -6.95 -3.29 -2.09
C GLY A 395 -7.79 -2.93 -0.88
N ALA A 396 -8.04 -1.64 -0.66
CA ALA A 396 -8.90 -1.15 0.42
C ALA A 396 -10.33 -1.69 0.38
N ALA A 397 -10.86 -1.95 -0.82
CA ALA A 397 -12.18 -2.55 -1.00
C ALA A 397 -12.21 -4.05 -0.68
N LEU A 398 -11.04 -4.68 -0.64
CA LEU A 398 -10.93 -6.13 -0.47
C LEU A 398 -10.43 -6.55 0.92
N PHE A 399 -9.68 -5.68 1.60
CA PHE A 399 -9.02 -6.03 2.86
C PHE A 399 -9.07 -4.87 3.87
N GLY A 400 -9.30 -5.18 5.14
CA GLY A 400 -9.21 -4.23 6.24
C GLY A 400 -7.76 -3.77 6.48
N GLY A 401 -7.57 -2.49 6.76
CA GLY A 401 -6.27 -1.91 7.09
C GLY A 401 -5.27 -1.75 5.94
N SER A 402 -5.48 -2.45 4.81
CA SER A 402 -4.51 -2.54 3.71
C SER A 402 -4.04 -1.18 3.13
N PRO A 403 -4.90 -0.19 2.84
CA PRO A 403 -4.44 1.08 2.28
C PRO A 403 -3.83 2.04 3.31
N LEU A 404 -3.94 1.72 4.59
CA LEU A 404 -3.36 2.52 5.67
C LEU A 404 -1.93 2.05 6.02
N THR A 405 -1.36 1.17 5.19
CA THR A 405 -0.04 0.59 5.38
C THR A 405 1.09 1.54 4.99
N ALA A 406 2.32 1.15 5.34
CA ALA A 406 3.54 1.83 4.95
C ALA A 406 3.63 2.12 3.44
N MET A 407 3.09 1.23 2.59
CA MET A 407 3.15 1.37 1.12
C MET A 407 2.33 2.56 0.61
N LEU A 408 1.15 2.83 1.19
CA LEU A 408 0.37 4.02 0.85
C LEU A 408 1.17 5.29 1.19
N TRP A 409 1.71 5.36 2.40
CA TRP A 409 2.44 6.54 2.87
C TRP A 409 3.73 6.78 2.09
N LEU A 410 4.48 5.73 1.74
CA LEU A 410 5.63 5.84 0.82
C LEU A 410 5.20 6.39 -0.55
N THR A 411 4.10 5.89 -1.09
CA THR A 411 3.59 6.35 -2.40
C THR A 411 3.12 7.80 -2.34
N ILE A 412 2.47 8.23 -1.25
CA ILE A 412 2.09 9.64 -1.02
C ILE A 412 3.35 10.53 -1.00
N GLY A 413 4.40 10.13 -0.30
CA GLY A 413 5.67 10.86 -0.28
C GLY A 413 6.31 10.98 -1.65
N LEU A 414 6.33 9.89 -2.44
CA LEU A 414 6.85 9.90 -3.81
C LEU A 414 6.04 10.81 -4.73
N VAL A 415 4.72 10.80 -4.61
CA VAL A 415 3.83 11.73 -5.35
C VAL A 415 4.11 13.18 -4.93
N ALA A 416 4.33 13.45 -3.65
CA ALA A 416 4.62 14.79 -3.17
C ALA A 416 5.90 15.36 -3.82
N VAL A 417 6.98 14.57 -3.85
CA VAL A 417 8.27 14.96 -4.45
C VAL A 417 8.16 15.17 -5.96
N GLU A 418 7.51 14.25 -6.66
CA GLU A 418 7.41 14.30 -8.13
C GLU A 418 6.43 15.37 -8.64
N SER A 419 5.58 15.91 -7.79
CA SER A 419 4.64 16.96 -8.19
C SER A 419 5.21 18.37 -8.18
N GLU A 420 6.44 18.57 -7.67
CA GLU A 420 7.13 19.86 -7.72
C GLU A 420 7.60 20.19 -9.15
N PRO A 421 7.47 21.45 -9.60
CA PRO A 421 8.06 21.89 -10.87
C PRO A 421 9.59 21.78 -10.82
N GLU A 422 10.21 21.38 -11.94
CA GLU A 422 11.68 21.40 -12.05
C GLU A 422 12.15 22.84 -12.05
N GLY A 423 12.89 23.24 -11.01
CA GLY A 423 13.54 24.57 -10.97
C GLY A 423 12.98 25.57 -9.96
N THR A 424 12.20 25.17 -8.96
CA THR A 424 11.83 26.05 -7.81
C THR A 424 12.79 25.91 -6.64
#